data_5bc4c7938bc2e912e00830a93603b1b9
#
_entry.id   5bc4c7938bc2e912e00830a93603b1b9
#
_cell.length_a   1.000
_cell.length_b   1.000
_cell.length_c   1.000
_cell.angle_alpha   90.00
_cell.angle_beta   90.00
_cell.angle_gamma   90.00
#
_symmetry.space_group_name_H-M   'P 1'
#
loop_
_entity.id
_entity.type
_entity.pdbx_description
1 polymer ?
#
loop_
_entity_poly.entity_id
_entity_poly.type
_entity_poly.pdbx_seq_one_letter_code
_entity_poly.pdbx_strand_id
1 'polypeptide(L)' 'RARNVEVRLSELDKLPVDEIDLLTLKQAGVIAADALSAKVVLSGAISRKVALRGVGATQGAKAAIEAAGGSVAAE' A
#
# COMPACT_ATOMS: atom_id res chain seq x y z
N ARG A 1 12.49 9.49 15.66
CA ARG A 1 13.10 8.69 14.65
C ARG A 1 12.07 8.15 13.65
N ALA A 2 12.36 8.32 12.38
CA ALA A 2 11.41 7.92 11.36
C ALA A 2 11.20 6.41 11.36
N ARG A 3 9.98 6.01 11.16
CA ARG A 3 9.60 4.62 11.12
C ARG A 3 9.02 4.30 9.75
N ASN A 4 9.79 3.57 8.97
CA ASN A 4 9.36 3.15 7.64
C ASN A 4 8.98 1.68 7.71
N VAL A 5 7.76 1.35 7.31
CA VAL A 5 7.28 -0.02 7.36
C VAL A 5 6.99 -0.52 5.96
N GLU A 6 7.06 -1.83 5.80
CA GLU A 6 6.76 -2.46 4.53
C GLU A 6 5.40 -3.11 4.60
N VAL A 7 4.65 -3.00 3.51
CA VAL A 7 3.31 -3.58 3.40
C VAL A 7 3.30 -4.53 2.22
N ARG A 8 2.82 -5.72 2.44
CA ARG A 8 2.73 -6.70 1.36
C ARG A 8 1.60 -6.35 0.42
N LEU A 9 1.82 -6.61 -0.86
CA LEU A 9 0.82 -6.35 -1.86
C LEU A 9 -0.49 -7.09 -1.57
N SER A 10 -0.38 -8.33 -1.09
CA SER A 10 -1.55 -9.13 -0.75
C SER A 10 -2.37 -8.54 0.38
N GLU A 11 -1.75 -7.73 1.25
CA GLU A 11 -2.49 -7.06 2.32
C GLU A 11 -3.44 -6.01 1.77
N LEU A 12 -3.04 -5.34 0.70
CA LEU A 12 -3.90 -4.35 0.07
C LEU A 12 -5.14 -5.00 -0.52
N ASP A 13 -4.98 -6.21 -1.04
CA ASP A 13 -6.09 -6.92 -1.66
C ASP A 13 -7.18 -7.27 -0.65
N LYS A 14 -6.85 -7.31 0.62
CA LYS A 14 -7.81 -7.67 1.67
C LYS A 14 -8.57 -6.48 2.23
N LEU A 15 -8.13 -5.27 1.91
CA LEU A 15 -8.75 -4.07 2.49
C LEU A 15 -10.08 -3.78 1.82
N PRO A 16 -11.07 -3.32 2.59
CA PRO A 16 -12.41 -3.08 2.03
C PRO A 16 -12.56 -1.71 1.35
N VAL A 17 -11.45 -1.04 1.07
CA VAL A 17 -11.47 0.28 0.48
C VAL A 17 -10.58 0.30 -0.76
N ASP A 18 -10.88 1.22 -1.67
CA ASP A 18 -10.12 1.35 -2.91
C ASP A 18 -9.03 2.40 -2.80
N GLU A 19 -9.23 3.40 -1.98
CA GLU A 19 -8.24 4.46 -1.77
C GLU A 19 -7.48 4.16 -0.50
N ILE A 20 -6.16 4.08 -0.61
CA ILE A 20 -5.33 3.64 0.49
C ILE A 20 -4.26 4.69 0.76
N ASP A 21 -4.23 5.19 1.98
CA ASP A 21 -3.20 6.09 2.44
C ASP A 21 -2.65 5.57 3.76
N LEU A 22 -1.72 6.31 4.34
CA LEU A 22 -1.06 5.89 5.57
C LEU A 22 -2.08 5.70 6.70
N LEU A 23 -3.03 6.63 6.81
CA LEU A 23 -4.05 6.55 7.85
C LEU A 23 -4.93 5.33 7.67
N THR A 24 -5.30 5.03 6.43
CA THR A 24 -6.11 3.85 6.13
C THR A 24 -5.41 2.58 6.58
N LEU A 25 -4.11 2.49 6.30
CA LEU A 25 -3.33 1.32 6.71
C LEU A 25 -3.25 1.20 8.22
N LYS A 26 -3.13 2.33 8.92
CA LYS A 26 -3.10 2.31 10.38
C LYS A 26 -4.46 1.87 10.95
N GLN A 27 -5.54 2.38 10.39
CA GLN A 27 -6.88 2.05 10.88
C GLN A 27 -7.22 0.60 10.62
N ALA A 28 -6.70 0.03 9.54
CA ALA A 28 -6.94 -1.37 9.21
C ALA A 28 -6.04 -2.31 10.02
N GLY A 29 -5.09 -1.77 10.78
CA GLY A 29 -4.18 -2.59 11.56
C GLY A 29 -3.08 -3.24 10.75
N VAL A 30 -2.89 -2.80 9.51
CA VAL A 30 -1.85 -3.35 8.64
C VAL A 30 -0.47 -2.88 9.09
N ILE A 31 -0.40 -1.65 9.59
CA ILE A 31 0.86 -1.08 10.05
C ILE A 31 0.66 -0.49 11.46
N ALA A 32 1.76 -0.27 12.15
CA ALA A 32 1.72 0.28 13.49
C ALA A 32 1.26 1.74 13.47
N ALA A 33 0.62 2.16 14.56
CA ALA A 33 0.09 3.53 14.65
C ALA A 33 1.19 4.58 14.64
N ASP A 34 2.41 4.20 15.03
CA ASP A 34 3.54 5.13 15.06
C ASP A 34 4.35 5.16 13.76
N ALA A 35 3.90 4.46 12.74
CA ALA A 35 4.58 4.47 11.45
C ALA A 35 4.50 5.85 10.81
N LEU A 36 5.60 6.32 10.27
CA LEU A 36 5.67 7.61 9.60
C LEU A 36 5.56 7.49 8.10
N SER A 37 5.87 6.32 7.57
CA SER A 37 5.71 6.08 6.14
C SER A 37 5.55 4.59 5.90
N ALA A 38 5.02 4.25 4.75
CA ALA A 38 4.82 2.87 4.36
C ALA A 38 5.24 2.69 2.91
N LYS A 39 5.73 1.50 2.60
CA LYS A 39 6.15 1.15 1.25
C LYS A 39 5.61 -0.21 0.92
N VAL A 40 4.91 -0.30 -0.20
CA VAL A 40 4.34 -1.56 -0.64
C VAL A 40 5.42 -2.36 -1.37
N VAL A 41 5.57 -3.61 -0.98
CA VAL A 41 6.55 -4.50 -1.59
C VAL A 41 5.83 -5.57 -2.40
N LEU A 42 6.51 -6.08 -3.42
CA LEU A 42 5.93 -7.11 -4.29
C LEU A 42 5.98 -8.45 -3.56
N SER A 43 4.91 -8.71 -2.81
CA SER A 43 4.76 -9.96 -2.08
C SER A 43 3.31 -10.38 -2.16
N GLY A 44 3.06 -11.50 -2.79
CA GLY A 44 1.71 -11.93 -3.09
C GLY A 44 1.20 -11.29 -4.35
N ALA A 45 -0.10 -11.23 -4.51
CA ALA A 45 -0.72 -10.70 -5.72
C ALA A 45 -1.89 -9.79 -5.35
N ILE A 46 -2.26 -8.92 -6.28
CA ILE A 46 -3.40 -8.05 -6.11
C ILE A 46 -4.28 -8.17 -7.35
N SER A 47 -5.56 -8.31 -7.13
CA SER A 47 -6.53 -8.37 -8.23
C SER A 47 -7.49 -7.20 -8.20
N ARG A 48 -7.43 -6.39 -7.15
CA ARG A 48 -8.33 -5.25 -6.97
C ARG A 48 -7.69 -3.98 -7.49
N LYS A 49 -8.55 -3.08 -7.93
CA LYS A 49 -8.13 -1.76 -8.33
C LYS A 49 -8.01 -0.88 -7.09
N VAL A 50 -6.79 -0.50 -6.75
CA VAL A 50 -6.55 0.35 -5.58
C VAL A 50 -5.75 1.57 -5.99
N ALA A 51 -5.93 2.65 -5.25
CA ALA A 51 -5.20 3.88 -5.45
C ALA A 51 -4.40 4.17 -4.18
N LEU A 52 -3.09 4.23 -4.30
CA LEU A 52 -2.21 4.56 -3.19
C LEU A 52 -1.93 6.06 -3.19
N ARG A 53 -2.05 6.66 -2.01
CA ARG A 53 -1.79 8.08 -1.83
C ARG A 53 -0.81 8.29 -0.70
N GLY A 54 0.34 8.86 -1.01
CA GLY A 54 1.36 9.13 -0.02
C GLY A 54 2.01 7.86 0.52
N VAL A 55 1.81 6.75 -0.14
CA VAL A 55 2.41 5.47 0.24
C VAL A 55 3.28 5.03 -0.92
N GLY A 56 4.55 4.77 -0.64
CA GLY A 56 5.48 4.35 -1.67
C GLY A 56 5.24 2.91 -2.10
N ALA A 57 5.85 2.54 -3.20
CA ALA A 57 5.78 1.17 -3.70
C ALA A 57 7.08 0.85 -4.43
N THR A 58 7.52 -0.39 -4.32
CA THR A 58 8.63 -0.85 -5.12
C THR A 58 8.21 -0.87 -6.59
N GLN A 59 9.19 -0.92 -7.48
CA GLN A 59 8.90 -0.91 -8.89
C GLN A 59 8.00 -2.07 -9.29
N GLY A 60 8.26 -3.25 -8.76
CA GLY A 60 7.44 -4.42 -9.05
C GLY A 60 6.03 -4.29 -8.48
N ALA A 61 5.92 -3.78 -7.25
CA ALA A 61 4.61 -3.58 -6.63
C ALA A 61 3.79 -2.55 -7.39
N LYS A 62 4.44 -1.45 -7.81
CA LYS A 62 3.76 -0.42 -8.58
C LYS A 62 3.24 -0.98 -9.90
N ALA A 63 4.06 -1.78 -10.59
CA ALA A 63 3.65 -2.38 -11.84
C ALA A 63 2.46 -3.31 -11.64
N ALA A 64 2.46 -4.08 -10.57
CA ALA A 64 1.36 -5.00 -10.28
C ALA A 64 0.07 -4.24 -9.98
N ILE A 65 0.17 -3.14 -9.23
CA ILE A 65 -0.99 -2.32 -8.90
C ILE A 65 -1.57 -1.70 -10.17
N GLU A 66 -0.71 -1.18 -11.02
CA GLU A 66 -1.15 -0.56 -12.27
C GLU A 66 -1.74 -1.59 -13.22
N ALA A 67 -1.18 -2.78 -13.26
CA ALA A 67 -1.70 -3.86 -14.09
C ALA A 67 -3.11 -4.28 -13.64
N ALA A 68 -3.42 -4.11 -12.36
CA ALA A 68 -4.76 -4.39 -11.85
C ALA A 68 -5.71 -3.21 -12.02
N GLY A 69 -5.26 -2.15 -12.66
CA GLY A 69 -6.09 -0.97 -12.91
C GLY A 69 -5.97 0.12 -11.86
N GLY A 70 -5.09 -0.05 -10.89
CA GLY A 70 -4.90 0.92 -9.84
C GLY A 70 -3.86 1.98 -10.19
N SER A 71 -3.49 2.76 -9.19
CA SER A 71 -2.51 3.82 -9.36
C SER A 71 -1.69 3.99 -8.09
N VAL A 72 -0.53 4.60 -8.23
CA VAL A 72 0.36 4.90 -7.12
C VAL A 72 0.74 6.36 -7.20
N ALA A 73 0.34 7.12 -6.20
CA ALA A 73 0.68 8.53 -6.09
C ALA A 73 1.57 8.70 -4.87
N ALA A 74 2.84 8.36 -5.03
CA ALA A 74 3.80 8.45 -3.96
C ALA A 74 4.29 9.89 -3.86
N GLU A 75 4.33 10.37 -2.67
CA GLU A 75 4.78 11.73 -2.40
C GLU A 75 5.80 11.74 -1.33
#